data_52342963284d9cb30a2e4fb4dfa777f1
#
_entry.id   52342963284d9cb30a2e4fb4dfa777f1
#
_cell.length_a   1.000
_cell.length_b   1.000
_cell.length_c   1.000
_cell.angle_alpha   90.00
_cell.angle_beta   90.00
_cell.angle_gamma   90.00
#
_symmetry.space_group_name_H-M   'P 1'
#
loop_
_entity.id
_entity.type
_entity.pdbx_description
1 polymer ?
#
loop_
_entity_poly.entity_id
_entity_poly.type
_entity_poly.pdbx_seq_one_letter_code
_entity_poly.pdbx_strand_id
1 'polypeptide(L)'
;MAMTVVRSVWRWYPLAVALAAALFPPRPTAQTAGEGIFAIEPLASPAGADSMAPQLTVSADRIILSWLEAGHHATLKYAERTPFGWSAVGTVVSGDSVVANWADVPSVRALGNGRLVAQWLEKNSPDPEAYDLRLSMSADRGRTWTPLRPPHGDQTKTQHGFASFFEQGAAGFGIVWLDGRETAKAGGAMTLRATRYEGPEGGGEAVVSSRVCDCCPTAAAATSDGAIVAFRNRTAGEIRDIYTARWDGRAWSAPAPVHDDGWTINGCPVNGPALAARGRDVAVAWFTGAGGAGRAWAAFSSDAGRTFGQPVRIDDEGSTGRVQVAWLKDGAAVVSWVEFAKGPSQLRVRRVTKRGDRSPPVTIAHGVGTQFPRMAAARDEIVFAWIENSRGSSRVRTARAKM
;
A
#
# COMPACT_ATOMS: atom_id res chain seq x y z
N MET A 1 29.88 -37.90 -85.56
CA MET A 1 31.21 -38.33 -85.89
C MET A 1 32.20 -37.28 -85.45
N ALA A 2 32.84 -37.47 -84.39
CA ALA A 2 34.22 -37.05 -83.99
C ALA A 2 34.35 -37.24 -82.47
N MET A 3 35.13 -38.21 -82.14
CA MET A 3 35.61 -38.48 -80.77
C MET A 3 36.55 -37.37 -80.33
N THR A 4 36.34 -36.85 -79.14
CA THR A 4 37.36 -36.01 -78.49
C THR A 4 37.70 -36.58 -77.12
N VAL A 5 38.95 -36.93 -77.01
CA VAL A 5 39.56 -37.50 -75.84
C VAL A 5 39.68 -36.48 -74.74
N VAL A 6 39.19 -36.78 -73.51
CA VAL A 6 39.37 -35.93 -72.31
C VAL A 6 40.54 -36.52 -71.50
N ARG A 7 41.61 -35.77 -71.34
CA ARG A 7 42.75 -36.03 -70.46
C ARG A 7 42.37 -35.67 -69.03
N SER A 8 42.50 -36.60 -68.12
CA SER A 8 42.39 -36.41 -66.67
C SER A 8 43.66 -35.70 -66.15
N VAL A 9 43.42 -34.59 -65.44
CA VAL A 9 44.45 -33.88 -64.66
C VAL A 9 44.12 -34.00 -63.19
N TRP A 10 44.91 -34.77 -62.49
CA TRP A 10 44.82 -34.87 -61.01
C TRP A 10 45.44 -33.61 -60.42
N ARG A 11 44.64 -32.85 -59.72
CA ARG A 11 45.06 -31.72 -58.85
C ARG A 11 44.97 -32.16 -57.40
N TRP A 12 46.04 -32.12 -56.71
CA TRP A 12 46.21 -32.28 -55.29
C TRP A 12 45.62 -31.02 -54.61
N TYR A 13 44.66 -31.21 -53.74
CA TYR A 13 44.20 -30.16 -52.82
C TYR A 13 44.70 -30.45 -51.40
N PRO A 14 45.33 -29.49 -50.72
CA PRO A 14 45.70 -29.67 -49.32
C PRO A 14 44.45 -29.63 -48.45
N LEU A 15 44.34 -30.60 -47.52
CA LEU A 15 43.34 -30.59 -46.47
C LEU A 15 43.58 -29.38 -45.57
N ALA A 16 42.73 -28.36 -45.66
CA ALA A 16 42.58 -27.31 -44.64
C ALA A 16 41.69 -27.83 -43.52
N VAL A 17 42.32 -28.14 -42.38
CA VAL A 17 41.60 -28.41 -41.12
C VAL A 17 40.99 -27.11 -40.64
N ALA A 18 39.68 -26.90 -40.88
CA ALA A 18 38.92 -25.81 -40.31
C ALA A 18 38.64 -26.14 -38.83
N LEU A 19 39.36 -25.48 -37.90
CA LEU A 19 38.94 -25.43 -36.50
C LEU A 19 37.59 -24.70 -36.43
N ALA A 20 36.51 -25.44 -36.23
CA ALA A 20 35.23 -24.87 -35.86
C ALA A 20 35.31 -24.30 -34.42
N ALA A 21 35.57 -23.00 -34.30
CA ALA A 21 35.40 -22.28 -33.07
C ALA A 21 33.89 -22.28 -32.77
N ALA A 22 33.48 -23.09 -31.82
CA ALA A 22 32.13 -23.06 -31.29
C ALA A 22 31.88 -21.67 -30.68
N LEU A 23 31.12 -20.82 -31.38
CA LEU A 23 30.60 -19.58 -30.86
C LEU A 23 29.55 -19.94 -29.79
N PHE A 24 30.00 -20.09 -28.56
CA PHE A 24 29.08 -20.04 -27.42
C PHE A 24 28.47 -18.64 -27.40
N PRO A 25 27.14 -18.49 -27.35
CA PRO A 25 26.54 -17.20 -27.12
C PRO A 25 27.12 -16.66 -25.81
N PRO A 26 27.39 -15.33 -25.72
CA PRO A 26 27.87 -14.76 -24.48
C PRO A 26 26.87 -15.11 -23.40
N ARG A 27 27.31 -15.75 -22.32
CA ARG A 27 26.53 -15.90 -21.12
C ARG A 27 26.05 -14.50 -20.75
N PRO A 28 24.73 -14.31 -20.42
CA PRO A 28 24.33 -13.06 -19.89
C PRO A 28 25.22 -12.79 -18.69
N THR A 29 26.03 -11.75 -18.79
CA THR A 29 26.77 -11.22 -17.66
C THR A 29 25.73 -10.96 -16.60
N ALA A 30 25.81 -11.68 -15.49
CA ALA A 30 25.09 -11.32 -14.30
C ALA A 30 25.39 -9.84 -14.11
N GLN A 31 24.38 -9.02 -14.31
CA GLN A 31 24.45 -7.60 -14.01
C GLN A 31 24.84 -7.58 -12.53
N THR A 32 26.09 -7.18 -12.26
CA THR A 32 26.53 -6.92 -10.89
C THR A 32 25.46 -6.03 -10.32
N ALA A 33 24.65 -6.58 -9.42
CA ALA A 33 23.72 -5.81 -8.65
C ALA A 33 24.57 -4.72 -8.01
N GLY A 34 24.48 -3.50 -8.56
CA GLY A 34 25.00 -2.34 -7.89
C GLY A 34 24.48 -2.45 -6.47
N GLU A 35 25.36 -2.33 -5.48
CA GLU A 35 25.05 -2.49 -4.06
C GLU A 35 23.84 -1.64 -3.69
N GLY A 36 22.65 -2.16 -4.03
CA GLY A 36 21.37 -1.60 -3.61
C GLY A 36 21.30 -1.82 -2.12
N ILE A 37 20.92 -0.79 -1.38
CA ILE A 37 20.77 -0.80 0.09
C ILE A 37 19.89 -1.98 0.56
N PHE A 38 19.14 -2.60 -0.34
CA PHE A 38 18.24 -3.72 -0.08
C PHE A 38 18.45 -4.86 -1.08
N ALA A 39 18.80 -6.04 -0.58
CA ALA A 39 18.68 -7.27 -1.35
C ALA A 39 17.23 -7.76 -1.25
N ILE A 40 16.50 -7.77 -2.37
CA ILE A 40 15.11 -8.24 -2.42
C ILE A 40 15.11 -9.77 -2.55
N GLU A 41 14.52 -10.45 -1.58
CA GLU A 41 14.36 -11.90 -1.54
C GLU A 41 12.88 -12.26 -1.75
N PRO A 42 12.54 -13.22 -2.62
CA PRO A 42 11.20 -13.76 -2.70
C PRO A 42 10.75 -14.32 -1.34
N LEU A 43 9.52 -14.06 -0.97
CA LEU A 43 8.86 -14.64 0.20
C LEU A 43 7.62 -15.39 -0.28
N ALA A 44 7.51 -16.69 0.04
CA ALA A 44 6.34 -17.46 -0.34
C ALA A 44 5.07 -16.81 0.22
N SER A 45 4.11 -16.48 -0.65
CA SER A 45 2.85 -15.86 -0.24
C SER A 45 1.92 -16.89 0.40
N PRO A 46 1.23 -16.55 1.50
CA PRO A 46 0.20 -17.42 2.11
C PRO A 46 -1.12 -17.36 1.34
N ALA A 47 -1.29 -16.38 0.44
CA ALA A 47 -2.53 -16.18 -0.30
C ALA A 47 -2.68 -17.18 -1.45
N GLY A 48 -3.90 -17.67 -1.63
CA GLY A 48 -4.28 -18.57 -2.72
C GLY A 48 -4.43 -17.89 -4.08
N ALA A 49 -4.97 -18.63 -5.04
CA ALA A 49 -5.43 -18.07 -6.32
C ALA A 49 -6.61 -17.11 -6.06
N ASP A 50 -6.85 -16.20 -7.02
CA ASP A 50 -7.92 -15.20 -7.00
C ASP A 50 -7.91 -14.33 -5.75
N SER A 51 -6.70 -14.12 -5.19
CA SER A 51 -6.46 -13.22 -4.07
C SER A 51 -6.19 -11.80 -4.54
N MET A 52 -6.75 -10.83 -3.80
CA MET A 52 -6.69 -9.40 -4.11
C MET A 52 -6.65 -8.54 -2.84
N ALA A 53 -6.56 -7.24 -3.03
CA ALA A 53 -6.65 -6.24 -1.95
C ALA A 53 -5.72 -6.53 -0.76
N PRO A 54 -4.40 -6.72 -0.98
CA PRO A 54 -3.48 -6.97 0.11
C PRO A 54 -3.36 -5.75 1.03
N GLN A 55 -3.26 -5.99 2.34
CA GLN A 55 -2.90 -4.97 3.31
C GLN A 55 -1.84 -5.52 4.26
N LEU A 56 -0.81 -4.73 4.53
CA LEU A 56 0.19 -5.00 5.56
C LEU A 56 0.01 -4.04 6.72
N THR A 57 -0.13 -4.56 7.92
CA THR A 57 -0.20 -3.78 9.15
C THR A 57 0.94 -4.14 10.09
N VAL A 58 1.41 -3.16 10.85
CA VAL A 58 2.45 -3.35 11.86
C VAL A 58 1.91 -2.89 13.20
N SER A 59 2.12 -3.70 14.24
CA SER A 59 1.90 -3.34 15.63
C SER A 59 3.02 -3.91 16.46
N ALA A 60 3.78 -3.06 17.14
CA ALA A 60 5.08 -3.40 17.71
C ALA A 60 5.95 -4.10 16.62
N ASP A 61 6.36 -5.34 16.86
CA ASP A 61 7.16 -6.13 15.91
C ASP A 61 6.35 -7.15 15.11
N ARG A 62 5.01 -7.08 15.14
CA ARG A 62 4.13 -8.02 14.45
C ARG A 62 3.70 -7.45 13.11
N ILE A 63 3.97 -8.16 12.04
CA ILE A 63 3.47 -7.85 10.69
C ILE A 63 2.34 -8.81 10.37
N ILE A 64 1.18 -8.28 10.00
CA ILE A 64 0.04 -9.07 9.50
C ILE A 64 -0.20 -8.69 8.04
N LEU A 65 -0.27 -9.69 7.18
CA LEU A 65 -0.81 -9.60 5.83
C LEU A 65 -2.27 -10.04 5.88
N SER A 66 -3.17 -9.19 5.41
CA SER A 66 -4.56 -9.54 5.12
C SER A 66 -4.86 -9.37 3.64
N TRP A 67 -5.82 -10.14 3.13
CA TRP A 67 -6.24 -10.11 1.73
C TRP A 67 -7.66 -10.63 1.57
N LEU A 68 -8.28 -10.33 0.45
CA LEU A 68 -9.52 -10.96 0.02
C LEU A 68 -9.22 -12.13 -0.93
N GLU A 69 -9.96 -13.20 -0.80
CA GLU A 69 -10.08 -14.22 -1.84
C GLU A 69 -11.48 -14.13 -2.46
N ALA A 70 -11.53 -13.94 -3.77
CA ALA A 70 -12.74 -13.96 -4.55
C ALA A 70 -13.05 -15.41 -4.92
N GLY A 71 -14.16 -15.93 -4.41
CA GLY A 71 -14.68 -17.26 -4.75
C GLY A 71 -16.18 -17.16 -4.99
N HIS A 72 -16.96 -18.17 -4.55
CA HIS A 72 -18.41 -18.05 -4.47
C HIS A 72 -18.81 -16.87 -3.58
N HIS A 73 -18.04 -16.62 -2.53
CA HIS A 73 -18.19 -15.53 -1.59
C HIS A 73 -16.84 -14.83 -1.41
N ALA A 74 -16.84 -13.53 -1.26
CA ALA A 74 -15.64 -12.81 -0.85
C ALA A 74 -15.26 -13.19 0.60
N THR A 75 -14.01 -13.55 0.82
CA THR A 75 -13.50 -14.04 2.11
C THR A 75 -12.31 -13.19 2.54
N LEU A 76 -12.39 -12.55 3.69
CA LEU A 76 -11.26 -11.84 4.31
C LEU A 76 -10.39 -12.83 5.08
N LYS A 77 -9.16 -12.98 4.63
CA LYS A 77 -8.14 -13.84 5.22
C LYS A 77 -6.93 -13.05 5.70
N TYR A 78 -6.15 -13.65 6.57
CA TYR A 78 -4.91 -13.06 7.06
C TYR A 78 -3.89 -14.13 7.48
N ALA A 79 -2.61 -13.71 7.55
CA ALA A 79 -1.54 -14.48 8.15
C ALA A 79 -0.54 -13.52 8.85
N GLU A 80 0.07 -13.98 9.92
CA GLU A 80 1.11 -13.24 10.63
C GLU A 80 2.50 -13.66 10.17
N ARG A 81 3.38 -12.70 9.99
CA ARG A 81 4.79 -12.94 9.65
C ARG A 81 5.54 -13.57 10.83
N THR A 82 6.18 -14.70 10.58
CA THR A 82 7.00 -15.44 11.54
C THR A 82 8.45 -15.49 11.06
N PRO A 83 9.43 -15.85 11.89
CA PRO A 83 10.81 -16.04 11.44
C PRO A 83 10.97 -17.05 10.30
N PHE A 84 10.06 -18.01 10.18
CA PHE A 84 10.13 -19.12 9.22
C PHE A 84 9.22 -18.96 8.00
N GLY A 85 8.48 -17.87 7.90
CA GLY A 85 7.52 -17.62 6.82
C GLY A 85 6.26 -16.93 7.35
N TRP A 86 5.11 -17.42 6.97
CA TRP A 86 3.81 -16.95 7.45
C TRP A 86 3.19 -17.99 8.39
N SER A 87 2.38 -17.56 9.32
CA SER A 87 1.54 -18.43 10.15
C SER A 87 0.54 -19.21 9.29
N ALA A 88 -0.17 -20.16 9.89
CA ALA A 88 -1.39 -20.69 9.31
C ALA A 88 -2.36 -19.54 8.96
N VAL A 89 -3.07 -19.70 7.84
CA VAL A 89 -4.05 -18.72 7.36
C VAL A 89 -5.28 -18.74 8.26
N GLY A 90 -5.65 -17.56 8.77
CA GLY A 90 -6.90 -17.34 9.48
C GLY A 90 -7.96 -16.71 8.58
N THR A 91 -9.23 -16.95 8.90
CA THR A 91 -10.39 -16.31 8.26
C THR A 91 -11.08 -15.40 9.25
N VAL A 92 -11.43 -14.19 8.80
CA VAL A 92 -12.21 -13.24 9.60
C VAL A 92 -13.69 -13.34 9.30
N VAL A 93 -14.04 -13.25 8.02
CA VAL A 93 -15.42 -13.24 7.52
C VAL A 93 -15.46 -13.81 6.12
N SER A 94 -16.60 -14.42 5.76
CA SER A 94 -16.94 -14.86 4.41
C SER A 94 -18.42 -14.64 4.16
N GLY A 95 -18.81 -14.11 3.02
CA GLY A 95 -20.21 -13.90 2.69
C GLY A 95 -20.44 -13.12 1.41
N ASP A 96 -21.69 -13.17 0.90
CA ASP A 96 -22.12 -12.47 -0.31
C ASP A 96 -22.22 -10.95 -0.12
N SER A 97 -22.40 -10.50 1.12
CA SER A 97 -22.45 -9.08 1.47
C SER A 97 -21.06 -8.44 1.52
N VAL A 98 -20.00 -9.24 1.64
CA VAL A 98 -18.63 -8.72 1.70
C VAL A 98 -18.24 -8.09 0.36
N VAL A 99 -17.82 -6.83 0.38
CA VAL A 99 -17.44 -6.08 -0.82
C VAL A 99 -15.97 -6.35 -1.16
N ALA A 100 -15.75 -6.89 -2.34
CA ALA A 100 -14.41 -7.03 -2.90
C ALA A 100 -14.05 -5.77 -3.71
N ASN A 101 -13.40 -4.80 -3.06
CA ASN A 101 -12.95 -3.56 -3.67
C ASN A 101 -11.43 -3.55 -3.81
N TRP A 102 -10.92 -3.11 -4.95
CA TRP A 102 -9.48 -3.07 -5.24
C TRP A 102 -8.77 -1.87 -4.61
N ALA A 103 -9.50 -0.79 -4.29
CA ALA A 103 -8.98 0.46 -3.78
C ALA A 103 -9.27 0.64 -2.28
N ASP A 104 -10.47 0.28 -1.85
CA ASP A 104 -10.90 0.32 -0.46
C ASP A 104 -10.69 -1.05 0.17
N VAL A 105 -9.53 -1.25 0.76
CA VAL A 105 -9.05 -2.56 1.16
C VAL A 105 -9.35 -2.86 2.62
N PRO A 106 -9.79 -4.09 2.94
CA PRO A 106 -9.96 -4.52 4.32
C PRO A 106 -8.61 -4.67 5.00
N SER A 107 -8.60 -4.67 6.33
CA SER A 107 -7.38 -4.87 7.09
C SER A 107 -7.59 -5.67 8.37
N VAL A 108 -6.55 -6.39 8.77
CA VAL A 108 -6.42 -7.03 10.09
C VAL A 108 -5.20 -6.42 10.77
N ARG A 109 -5.35 -6.01 12.02
CA ARG A 109 -4.28 -5.42 12.81
C ARG A 109 -4.15 -6.13 14.16
N ALA A 110 -2.91 -6.34 14.60
CA ALA A 110 -2.64 -6.78 15.96
C ALA A 110 -2.84 -5.61 16.94
N LEU A 111 -3.38 -5.91 18.09
CA LEU A 111 -3.46 -5.04 19.25
C LEU A 111 -2.62 -5.62 20.39
N GLY A 112 -2.48 -4.90 21.46
CA GLY A 112 -1.86 -5.41 22.69
C GLY A 112 -2.53 -6.70 23.20
N ASN A 113 -1.82 -7.47 24.02
CA ASN A 113 -2.30 -8.68 24.65
C ASN A 113 -2.74 -9.82 23.69
N GLY A 114 -2.21 -9.86 22.45
CA GLY A 114 -2.50 -10.87 21.47
C GLY A 114 -3.89 -10.73 20.80
N ARG A 115 -4.60 -9.65 21.03
CA ARG A 115 -5.85 -9.33 20.36
C ARG A 115 -5.61 -8.97 18.90
N LEU A 116 -6.64 -9.18 18.08
CA LEU A 116 -6.68 -8.71 16.70
C LEU A 116 -7.94 -7.88 16.49
N VAL A 117 -7.86 -6.89 15.62
CA VAL A 117 -9.02 -6.15 15.11
C VAL A 117 -9.01 -6.24 13.60
N ALA A 118 -10.20 -6.37 13.01
CA ALA A 118 -10.40 -6.41 11.57
C ALA A 118 -11.45 -5.38 11.15
N GLN A 119 -11.28 -4.85 9.94
CA GLN A 119 -12.30 -4.06 9.26
C GLN A 119 -12.49 -4.59 7.83
N TRP A 120 -13.74 -4.51 7.34
CA TRP A 120 -14.13 -4.83 5.98
C TRP A 120 -15.39 -4.05 5.58
N LEU A 121 -15.76 -4.16 4.32
CA LEU A 121 -16.92 -3.50 3.76
C LEU A 121 -18.04 -4.49 3.54
N GLU A 122 -19.27 -4.10 3.86
CA GLU A 122 -20.49 -4.85 3.54
C GLU A 122 -21.46 -4.01 2.75
N LYS A 123 -22.05 -4.60 1.71
CA LYS A 123 -23.13 -3.98 0.93
C LYS A 123 -24.27 -3.55 1.86
N ASN A 124 -24.73 -2.34 1.72
CA ASN A 124 -25.88 -1.82 2.46
C ASN A 124 -27.09 -1.46 1.55
N SER A 125 -26.90 -1.60 0.23
CA SER A 125 -27.95 -1.44 -0.79
C SER A 125 -27.56 -2.18 -2.09
N PRO A 126 -28.46 -2.25 -3.11
CA PRO A 126 -28.10 -2.75 -4.43
C PRO A 126 -27.09 -1.88 -5.20
N ASP A 127 -26.93 -0.61 -4.82
CA ASP A 127 -25.91 0.28 -5.40
C ASP A 127 -24.52 -0.20 -5.01
N PRO A 128 -23.62 -0.48 -5.96
CA PRO A 128 -22.27 -0.96 -5.70
C PRO A 128 -21.39 0.05 -4.93
N GLU A 129 -21.72 1.33 -4.99
CA GLU A 129 -21.00 2.39 -4.26
C GLU A 129 -21.53 2.60 -2.83
N ALA A 130 -22.62 1.91 -2.45
CA ALA A 130 -23.20 1.99 -1.13
C ALA A 130 -22.81 0.78 -0.27
N TYR A 131 -21.98 1.02 0.73
CA TYR A 131 -21.52 0.00 1.66
C TYR A 131 -21.18 0.57 3.03
N ASP A 132 -21.27 -0.29 4.02
CA ASP A 132 -20.97 0.01 5.42
C ASP A 132 -19.60 -0.52 5.82
N LEU A 133 -18.93 0.20 6.67
CA LEU A 133 -17.73 -0.26 7.35
C LEU A 133 -18.10 -1.17 8.53
N ARG A 134 -17.58 -2.39 8.53
CA ARG A 134 -17.77 -3.37 9.60
C ARG A 134 -16.48 -3.61 10.36
N LEU A 135 -16.64 -3.91 11.65
CA LEU A 135 -15.54 -4.18 12.56
C LEU A 135 -15.77 -5.48 13.32
N SER A 136 -14.69 -6.19 13.60
CA SER A 136 -14.70 -7.32 14.50
C SER A 136 -13.40 -7.41 15.29
N MET A 137 -13.46 -7.99 16.47
CA MET A 137 -12.28 -8.20 17.32
C MET A 137 -12.16 -9.68 17.69
N SER A 138 -10.94 -10.15 17.73
CA SER A 138 -10.59 -11.45 18.31
C SER A 138 -9.79 -11.25 19.59
N ALA A 139 -10.21 -11.92 20.67
CA ALA A 139 -9.50 -11.95 21.94
C ALA A 139 -8.62 -13.20 22.10
N ASP A 140 -8.68 -14.15 21.17
CA ASP A 140 -8.07 -15.49 21.24
C ASP A 140 -7.12 -15.80 20.08
N ARG A 141 -6.44 -14.75 19.57
CA ARG A 141 -5.47 -14.83 18.46
C ARG A 141 -6.10 -15.28 17.14
N GLY A 142 -7.35 -14.87 16.89
CA GLY A 142 -8.03 -15.11 15.63
C GLY A 142 -8.77 -16.45 15.52
N ARG A 143 -8.95 -17.18 16.62
CA ARG A 143 -9.77 -18.42 16.63
C ARG A 143 -11.25 -18.10 16.50
N THR A 144 -11.68 -17.05 17.21
CA THR A 144 -13.05 -16.54 17.14
C THR A 144 -13.04 -15.01 16.92
N TRP A 145 -14.10 -14.53 16.26
CA TRP A 145 -14.27 -13.12 15.94
C TRP A 145 -15.62 -12.64 16.46
N THR A 146 -15.60 -11.59 17.28
CA THR A 146 -16.78 -10.96 17.85
C THR A 146 -17.03 -9.62 17.13
N PRO A 147 -18.20 -9.42 16.51
CA PRO A 147 -18.55 -8.13 15.92
C PRO A 147 -18.47 -7.00 16.94
N LEU A 148 -17.95 -5.86 16.49
CA LEU A 148 -18.01 -4.61 17.22
C LEU A 148 -19.16 -3.77 16.67
N ARG A 149 -19.64 -2.80 17.48
CA ARG A 149 -20.55 -1.77 16.96
C ARG A 149 -19.87 -1.07 15.78
N PRO A 150 -20.55 -0.89 14.64
CA PRO A 150 -20.01 -0.14 13.52
C PRO A 150 -19.60 1.28 13.93
N PRO A 151 -18.57 1.88 13.31
CA PRO A 151 -18.08 3.21 13.66
C PRO A 151 -19.06 4.32 13.29
N HIS A 152 -20.04 4.02 12.45
CA HIS A 152 -21.12 4.92 12.01
C HIS A 152 -22.49 4.30 12.27
N GLY A 153 -23.51 5.13 12.47
CA GLY A 153 -24.88 4.67 12.78
C GLY A 153 -25.96 5.49 12.07
N ASP A 154 -25.60 6.20 11.00
CA ASP A 154 -26.47 7.12 10.26
C ASP A 154 -27.47 6.41 9.34
N GLN A 155 -27.27 5.14 9.01
CA GLN A 155 -28.13 4.29 8.18
C GLN A 155 -28.36 4.81 6.74
N THR A 156 -27.53 5.75 6.25
CA THR A 156 -27.60 6.22 4.88
C THR A 156 -27.13 5.13 3.92
N LYS A 157 -27.69 5.12 2.70
CA LYS A 157 -27.28 4.21 1.63
C LYS A 157 -26.17 4.86 0.80
N THR A 158 -25.06 5.16 1.47
CA THR A 158 -23.88 5.82 0.91
C THR A 158 -22.62 5.03 1.25
N GLN A 159 -21.49 5.48 0.77
CA GLN A 159 -20.17 4.89 0.97
C GLN A 159 -19.64 5.21 2.38
N HIS A 160 -19.21 4.18 3.12
CA HIS A 160 -18.47 4.30 4.37
C HIS A 160 -17.26 3.39 4.32
N GLY A 161 -16.06 3.95 4.06
CA GLY A 161 -14.89 3.11 3.84
C GLY A 161 -13.55 3.86 3.85
N PHE A 162 -12.57 3.35 3.14
CA PHE A 162 -11.18 3.87 3.11
C PHE A 162 -10.59 4.07 4.51
N ALA A 163 -10.86 3.10 5.38
CA ALA A 163 -10.59 3.20 6.80
C ALA A 163 -9.13 2.92 7.15
N SER A 164 -8.63 3.58 8.19
CA SER A 164 -7.32 3.36 8.75
C SER A 164 -7.35 3.31 10.27
N PHE A 165 -6.67 2.31 10.84
CA PHE A 165 -6.52 2.16 12.28
C PHE A 165 -5.32 2.94 12.82
N PHE A 166 -5.42 3.42 14.06
CA PHE A 166 -4.28 3.85 14.87
C PHE A 166 -4.37 3.25 16.29
N GLU A 167 -3.24 3.02 16.92
CA GLU A 167 -3.18 2.46 18.27
C GLU A 167 -3.58 3.51 19.30
N GLN A 168 -4.28 3.07 20.34
CA GLN A 168 -4.64 3.91 21.49
C GLN A 168 -4.47 3.13 22.79
N GLY A 169 -3.47 3.52 23.57
CA GLY A 169 -3.11 2.78 24.78
C GLY A 169 -2.72 1.33 24.49
N ALA A 170 -2.76 0.48 25.51
CA ALA A 170 -2.29 -0.90 25.42
C ALA A 170 -3.28 -1.85 24.71
N ALA A 171 -4.55 -1.53 24.64
CA ALA A 171 -5.58 -2.47 24.14
C ALA A 171 -6.67 -1.79 23.31
N GLY A 172 -6.72 -0.46 23.26
CA GLY A 172 -7.66 0.32 22.47
C GLY A 172 -7.12 0.62 21.07
N PHE A 173 -8.01 1.08 20.23
CA PHE A 173 -7.66 1.57 18.90
C PHE A 173 -8.59 2.72 18.51
N GLY A 174 -8.10 3.56 17.62
CA GLY A 174 -8.93 4.49 16.89
C GLY A 174 -9.05 4.08 15.44
N ILE A 175 -10.08 4.56 14.79
CA ILE A 175 -10.32 4.36 13.37
C ILE A 175 -10.79 5.67 12.75
N VAL A 176 -10.27 5.98 11.58
CA VAL A 176 -10.73 7.06 10.72
C VAL A 176 -11.31 6.45 9.45
N TRP A 177 -12.33 7.07 8.85
CA TRP A 177 -12.94 6.58 7.60
C TRP A 177 -13.48 7.74 6.76
N LEU A 178 -13.60 7.52 5.48
CA LEU A 178 -14.36 8.37 4.57
C LEU A 178 -15.84 8.04 4.73
N ASP A 179 -16.66 9.08 4.88
CA ASP A 179 -18.07 8.96 5.22
C ASP A 179 -18.91 9.77 4.25
N GLY A 180 -19.74 9.08 3.51
CA GLY A 180 -20.55 9.63 2.43
C GLY A 180 -21.94 10.14 2.86
N ARG A 181 -22.33 10.09 4.14
CA ARG A 181 -23.69 10.50 4.57
C ARG A 181 -24.10 11.90 4.12
N GLU A 182 -23.15 12.81 4.03
CA GLU A 182 -23.42 14.16 3.56
C GLU A 182 -23.62 14.22 2.04
N THR A 183 -23.10 13.27 1.27
CA THR A 183 -23.27 13.22 -0.20
C THR A 183 -24.73 12.94 -0.59
N ALA A 184 -25.53 12.38 0.29
CA ALA A 184 -26.96 12.20 0.09
C ALA A 184 -27.73 13.53 0.08
N LYS A 185 -27.11 14.63 0.51
CA LYS A 185 -27.69 15.98 0.55
C LYS A 185 -27.22 16.79 -0.66
N ALA A 186 -28.06 17.66 -1.16
CA ALA A 186 -27.68 18.56 -2.27
C ALA A 186 -26.47 19.42 -1.89
N GLY A 187 -25.41 19.36 -2.71
CA GLY A 187 -24.16 20.08 -2.47
C GLY A 187 -23.29 19.51 -1.35
N GLY A 188 -23.69 18.39 -0.76
CA GLY A 188 -22.91 17.68 0.25
C GLY A 188 -21.63 17.07 -0.33
N ALA A 189 -20.71 16.69 0.55
CA ALA A 189 -19.41 16.15 0.17
C ALA A 189 -19.03 14.98 1.09
N MET A 190 -18.10 14.15 0.61
CA MET A 190 -17.44 13.14 1.44
C MET A 190 -16.74 13.82 2.62
N THR A 191 -16.92 13.27 3.82
CA THR A 191 -16.29 13.76 5.04
C THR A 191 -15.27 12.76 5.56
N LEU A 192 -14.30 13.21 6.35
CA LEU A 192 -13.43 12.34 7.14
C LEU A 192 -13.93 12.34 8.58
N ARG A 193 -14.23 11.15 9.09
CA ARG A 193 -14.68 10.95 10.46
C ARG A 193 -13.75 10.02 11.22
N ALA A 194 -13.87 10.06 12.55
CA ALA A 194 -13.08 9.25 13.46
C ALA A 194 -13.90 8.82 14.66
N THR A 195 -13.57 7.65 15.21
CA THR A 195 -14.02 7.21 16.54
C THR A 195 -12.93 6.37 17.21
N ARG A 196 -13.13 6.00 18.47
CA ARG A 196 -12.18 5.25 19.27
C ARG A 196 -12.89 4.11 19.98
N TYR A 197 -12.16 3.02 20.18
CA TYR A 197 -12.65 1.82 20.84
C TYR A 197 -11.74 1.47 22.02
N GLU A 198 -12.30 1.54 23.21
CA GLU A 198 -11.72 0.95 24.43
C GLU A 198 -12.43 -0.35 24.81
N GLY A 199 -13.61 -0.55 24.22
CA GLY A 199 -14.48 -1.71 24.35
C GLY A 199 -15.30 -1.94 23.07
N PRO A 200 -16.26 -2.87 23.07
CA PRO A 200 -17.02 -3.25 21.87
C PRO A 200 -17.95 -2.15 21.32
N GLU A 201 -18.38 -1.24 22.16
CA GLU A 201 -19.38 -0.22 21.79
C GLU A 201 -18.80 1.00 21.04
N GLY A 202 -17.49 1.21 21.17
CA GLY A 202 -16.86 2.42 20.65
C GLY A 202 -17.24 3.70 21.36
N GLY A 203 -16.58 4.78 21.03
CA GLY A 203 -16.86 6.14 21.48
C GLY A 203 -17.77 6.92 20.55
N GLY A 204 -17.95 8.21 20.82
CA GLY A 204 -18.65 9.13 19.93
C GLY A 204 -17.87 9.40 18.64
N GLU A 205 -18.61 9.64 17.55
CA GLU A 205 -18.03 10.07 16.28
C GLU A 205 -17.54 11.52 16.35
N ALA A 206 -16.43 11.80 15.68
CA ALA A 206 -15.92 13.14 15.46
C ALA A 206 -15.76 13.42 13.97
N VAL A 207 -16.10 14.60 13.51
CA VAL A 207 -15.78 15.09 12.17
C VAL A 207 -14.35 15.63 12.19
N VAL A 208 -13.46 15.01 11.42
CA VAL A 208 -12.05 15.44 11.27
C VAL A 208 -11.93 16.47 10.14
N SER A 209 -12.64 16.24 9.03
CA SER A 209 -12.71 17.16 7.90
C SER A 209 -14.09 17.09 7.24
N SER A 210 -14.66 18.23 6.90
CA SER A 210 -16.00 18.34 6.31
C SER A 210 -16.02 18.16 4.79
N ARG A 211 -14.88 18.11 4.14
CA ARG A 211 -14.76 17.86 2.68
C ARG A 211 -13.43 17.22 2.36
N VAL A 212 -13.47 16.04 1.74
CA VAL A 212 -12.29 15.27 1.36
C VAL A 212 -12.47 14.62 -0.02
N CYS A 213 -11.40 14.07 -0.58
CA CYS A 213 -11.46 13.25 -1.78
C CYS A 213 -12.24 11.97 -1.51
N ASP A 214 -13.17 11.65 -2.38
CA ASP A 214 -14.18 10.60 -2.17
C ASP A 214 -13.61 9.17 -2.30
N CYS A 215 -12.45 9.00 -2.94
CA CYS A 215 -11.92 7.71 -3.37
C CYS A 215 -10.46 7.49 -3.03
N CYS A 216 -9.90 8.28 -2.13
CA CYS A 216 -8.48 8.20 -1.81
C CYS A 216 -8.28 7.55 -0.43
N PRO A 217 -7.50 6.45 -0.33
CA PRO A 217 -7.19 5.84 0.95
C PRO A 217 -6.64 6.85 1.95
N THR A 218 -7.00 6.67 3.22
CA THR A 218 -6.43 7.40 4.35
C THR A 218 -5.20 6.66 4.90
N ALA A 219 -4.42 7.31 5.75
CA ALA A 219 -3.39 6.68 6.56
C ALA A 219 -3.37 7.29 7.96
N ALA A 220 -3.28 6.46 8.99
CA ALA A 220 -3.28 6.92 10.37
C ALA A 220 -2.22 6.20 11.20
N ALA A 221 -1.66 6.88 12.20
CA ALA A 221 -0.70 6.30 13.13
C ALA A 221 -0.80 6.97 14.50
N ALA A 222 -0.42 6.23 15.54
CA ALA A 222 -0.19 6.80 16.86
C ALA A 222 1.13 7.58 16.89
N THR A 223 1.18 8.65 17.66
CA THR A 223 2.37 9.43 17.99
C THR A 223 2.52 9.53 19.51
N SER A 224 3.66 10.03 20.02
CA SER A 224 3.81 10.28 21.44
C SER A 224 2.83 11.33 21.98
N ASP A 225 2.28 12.18 21.10
CA ASP A 225 1.39 13.28 21.46
C ASP A 225 -0.11 12.92 21.22
N GLY A 226 -0.40 11.67 20.82
CA GLY A 226 -1.76 11.21 20.48
C GLY A 226 -1.78 10.42 19.19
N ALA A 227 -2.45 10.93 18.15
CA ALA A 227 -2.49 10.30 16.82
C ALA A 227 -2.46 11.35 15.70
N ILE A 228 -2.14 10.90 14.50
CA ILE A 228 -2.17 11.69 13.29
C ILE A 228 -2.85 10.90 12.15
N VAL A 229 -3.64 11.58 11.34
CA VAL A 229 -4.19 11.07 10.08
C VAL A 229 -3.71 11.91 8.92
N ALA A 230 -3.36 11.26 7.82
CA ALA A 230 -3.11 11.88 6.53
C ALA A 230 -4.19 11.46 5.53
N PHE A 231 -4.68 12.37 4.73
CA PHE A 231 -5.74 12.16 3.77
C PHE A 231 -5.64 13.14 2.60
N ARG A 232 -6.28 12.81 1.49
CA ARG A 232 -6.38 13.76 0.38
C ARG A 232 -7.57 14.68 0.64
N ASN A 233 -7.29 15.95 0.78
CA ASN A 233 -8.30 16.99 0.92
C ASN A 233 -8.99 17.26 -0.44
N ARG A 234 -10.10 18.00 -0.40
CA ARG A 234 -10.82 18.50 -1.57
C ARG A 234 -11.40 19.87 -1.25
N THR A 235 -10.85 20.91 -1.86
CA THR A 235 -11.42 22.26 -1.71
C THR A 235 -12.65 22.44 -2.62
N ALA A 236 -13.39 23.53 -2.46
CA ALA A 236 -14.46 23.90 -3.39
C ALA A 236 -13.94 24.15 -4.83
N GLY A 237 -12.68 24.54 -4.97
CA GLY A 237 -12.00 24.70 -6.26
C GLY A 237 -11.30 23.44 -6.79
N GLU A 238 -11.62 22.26 -6.26
CA GLU A 238 -11.07 20.97 -6.68
C GLU A 238 -9.55 20.84 -6.50
N ILE A 239 -8.94 21.64 -5.60
CA ILE A 239 -7.55 21.40 -5.18
C ILE A 239 -7.55 20.21 -4.24
N ARG A 240 -6.74 19.19 -4.57
CA ARG A 240 -6.71 17.90 -3.86
C ARG A 240 -5.31 17.58 -3.34
N ASP A 241 -4.76 18.45 -2.51
CA ASP A 241 -3.47 18.26 -1.85
C ASP A 241 -3.61 17.36 -0.62
N ILE A 242 -2.47 16.88 -0.10
CA ILE A 242 -2.45 16.02 1.10
C ILE A 242 -2.43 16.88 2.35
N TYR A 243 -3.37 16.59 3.23
CA TYR A 243 -3.57 17.24 4.53
C TYR A 243 -3.36 16.25 5.66
N THR A 244 -3.05 16.78 6.83
CA THR A 244 -3.04 16.03 8.08
C THR A 244 -3.94 16.69 9.12
N ALA A 245 -4.45 15.87 10.05
CA ALA A 245 -5.07 16.32 11.30
C ALA A 245 -4.52 15.48 12.45
N ARG A 246 -4.43 16.07 13.64
CA ARG A 246 -3.83 15.45 14.82
C ARG A 246 -4.87 15.33 15.93
N TRP A 247 -4.84 14.19 16.60
CA TRP A 247 -5.58 13.93 17.82
C TRP A 247 -4.65 14.13 19.03
N ASP A 248 -4.98 15.00 19.96
CA ASP A 248 -4.18 15.34 21.15
C ASP A 248 -4.58 14.59 22.43
N GLY A 249 -5.47 13.62 22.31
CA GLY A 249 -6.10 12.91 23.42
C GLY A 249 -7.50 13.44 23.76
N ARG A 250 -7.88 14.63 23.28
CA ARG A 250 -9.16 15.30 23.57
C ARG A 250 -9.92 15.72 22.31
N ALA A 251 -9.21 16.33 21.36
CA ALA A 251 -9.81 16.86 20.16
C ALA A 251 -8.91 16.66 18.93
N TRP A 252 -9.53 16.65 17.76
CA TRP A 252 -8.83 16.74 16.50
C TRP A 252 -8.47 18.19 16.20
N SER A 253 -7.25 18.44 15.73
CA SER A 253 -6.87 19.75 15.21
C SER A 253 -7.62 20.07 13.92
N ALA A 254 -7.68 21.35 13.55
CA ALA A 254 -8.04 21.70 12.19
C ALA A 254 -7.08 21.01 11.19
N PRO A 255 -7.59 20.52 10.04
CA PRO A 255 -6.74 20.00 8.97
C PRO A 255 -5.77 21.06 8.43
N ALA A 256 -4.54 20.64 8.17
CA ALA A 256 -3.52 21.50 7.56
C ALA A 256 -2.79 20.77 6.42
N PRO A 257 -2.37 21.46 5.35
CA PRO A 257 -1.63 20.83 4.27
C PRO A 257 -0.26 20.34 4.76
N VAL A 258 0.19 19.18 4.24
CA VAL A 258 1.59 18.75 4.37
C VAL A 258 2.48 19.63 3.49
N HIS A 259 1.99 19.95 2.31
CA HIS A 259 2.59 20.84 1.32
C HIS A 259 1.51 21.33 0.36
N ASP A 260 1.62 22.57 -0.09
CA ASP A 260 0.72 23.17 -1.08
C ASP A 260 1.20 22.84 -2.50
N ASP A 261 0.79 21.67 -3.02
CA ASP A 261 1.08 21.26 -4.40
C ASP A 261 0.23 22.05 -5.42
N GLY A 262 -0.94 22.52 -5.00
CA GLY A 262 -1.93 23.18 -5.85
C GLY A 262 -2.54 22.24 -6.90
N TRP A 263 -2.59 20.93 -6.62
CA TRP A 263 -3.07 19.96 -7.60
C TRP A 263 -4.58 20.03 -7.79
N THR A 264 -4.98 20.73 -8.85
CA THR A 264 -6.39 20.82 -9.27
C THR A 264 -6.72 19.64 -10.17
N ILE A 265 -7.72 18.84 -9.76
CA ILE A 265 -8.22 17.72 -10.55
C ILE A 265 -9.73 17.56 -10.33
N ASN A 266 -10.51 17.65 -11.40
CA ASN A 266 -11.94 17.30 -11.39
C ASN A 266 -12.10 15.82 -11.73
N GLY A 267 -11.83 14.98 -10.76
CA GLY A 267 -11.85 13.51 -10.93
C GLY A 267 -11.36 12.78 -9.68
N CYS A 268 -11.34 11.46 -9.79
CA CYS A 268 -11.00 10.55 -8.71
C CYS A 268 -9.59 9.96 -8.94
N PRO A 269 -8.53 10.51 -8.33
CA PRO A 269 -7.17 10.03 -8.59
C PRO A 269 -6.89 8.67 -7.96
N VAL A 270 -7.69 8.24 -7.00
CA VAL A 270 -7.50 6.98 -6.23
C VAL A 270 -6.06 6.83 -5.74
N ASN A 271 -5.50 7.90 -5.19
CA ASN A 271 -4.12 8.00 -4.73
C ASN A 271 -4.09 8.70 -3.37
N GLY A 272 -4.21 7.94 -2.31
CA GLY A 272 -4.05 8.44 -0.95
C GLY A 272 -2.59 8.59 -0.53
N PRO A 273 -2.34 9.25 0.61
CA PRO A 273 -1.03 9.30 1.23
C PRO A 273 -0.68 7.99 1.92
N ALA A 274 0.60 7.81 2.21
CA ALA A 274 1.10 6.88 3.20
C ALA A 274 1.70 7.65 4.38
N LEU A 275 1.60 7.09 5.58
CA LEU A 275 2.07 7.72 6.80
C LEU A 275 2.72 6.68 7.71
N ALA A 276 3.85 7.06 8.30
CA ALA A 276 4.50 6.30 9.38
C ALA A 276 4.89 7.25 10.52
N ALA A 277 4.68 6.80 11.76
CA ALA A 277 5.09 7.54 12.94
C ALA A 277 5.95 6.68 13.87
N ARG A 278 6.92 7.32 14.52
CA ARG A 278 7.76 6.74 15.57
C ARG A 278 8.01 7.81 16.63
N GLY A 279 7.33 7.72 17.75
CA GLY A 279 7.35 8.78 18.75
C GLY A 279 6.78 10.08 18.18
N ARG A 280 7.59 11.13 18.10
CA ARG A 280 7.22 12.42 17.49
C ARG A 280 7.69 12.56 16.03
N ASP A 281 8.49 11.61 15.54
CA ASP A 281 8.90 11.57 14.14
C ASP A 281 7.76 11.05 13.28
N VAL A 282 7.36 11.83 12.29
CA VAL A 282 6.33 11.48 11.30
C VAL A 282 6.90 11.61 9.90
N ALA A 283 6.64 10.62 9.05
CA ALA A 283 6.91 10.67 7.63
C ALA A 283 5.59 10.53 6.87
N VAL A 284 5.34 11.40 5.90
CA VAL A 284 4.21 11.33 4.98
C VAL A 284 4.77 11.22 3.57
N ALA A 285 4.29 10.24 2.80
CA ALA A 285 4.59 10.14 1.37
C ALA A 285 3.30 10.28 0.57
N TRP A 286 3.37 10.92 -0.60
CA TRP A 286 2.20 11.13 -1.44
C TRP A 286 2.54 11.25 -2.92
N PHE A 287 1.49 11.14 -3.71
CA PHE A 287 1.51 11.40 -5.14
C PHE A 287 0.83 12.72 -5.45
N THR A 288 1.35 13.46 -6.42
CA THR A 288 0.70 14.62 -7.03
C THR A 288 0.84 14.59 -8.54
N GLY A 289 -0.16 15.09 -9.24
CA GLY A 289 -0.13 15.35 -10.68
C GLY A 289 -0.02 16.84 -11.01
N ALA A 290 0.31 17.67 -10.03
CA ALA A 290 0.48 19.11 -10.23
C ALA A 290 1.52 19.40 -11.31
N GLY A 291 1.24 20.38 -12.16
CA GLY A 291 2.09 20.71 -13.31
C GLY A 291 2.07 19.68 -14.43
N GLY A 292 1.06 18.77 -14.48
CA GLY A 292 0.84 17.83 -15.58
C GLY A 292 1.75 16.60 -15.59
N ALA A 293 2.60 16.41 -14.56
CA ALA A 293 3.47 15.24 -14.44
C ALA A 293 3.25 14.54 -13.09
N GLY A 294 3.08 13.22 -13.13
CA GLY A 294 2.98 12.41 -11.91
C GLY A 294 4.30 12.38 -11.15
N ARG A 295 4.25 12.70 -9.85
CA ARG A 295 5.41 12.75 -8.96
C ARG A 295 5.07 12.15 -7.61
N ALA A 296 6.05 11.47 -7.01
CA ALA A 296 5.98 11.00 -5.64
C ALA A 296 6.90 11.85 -4.74
N TRP A 297 6.37 12.27 -3.60
CA TRP A 297 7.07 13.10 -2.62
C TRP A 297 7.02 12.46 -1.24
N ALA A 298 7.93 12.84 -0.37
CA ALA A 298 7.85 12.60 1.06
C ALA A 298 8.25 13.86 1.83
N ALA A 299 7.62 14.08 2.99
CA ALA A 299 7.99 15.11 3.94
C ALA A 299 8.07 14.53 5.34
N PHE A 300 8.87 15.18 6.19
CA PHE A 300 9.19 14.71 7.53
C PHE A 300 8.84 15.77 8.57
N SER A 301 8.34 15.31 9.70
CA SER A 301 8.09 16.09 10.91
C SER A 301 8.86 15.49 12.09
N SER A 302 9.29 16.34 13.03
CA SER A 302 9.89 15.93 14.31
C SER A 302 9.05 16.38 15.51
N ASP A 303 7.85 16.91 15.27
CA ASP A 303 6.97 17.51 16.27
C ASP A 303 5.56 16.90 16.27
N ALA A 304 5.49 15.60 15.98
CA ALA A 304 4.24 14.82 15.87
C ALA A 304 3.28 15.34 14.80
N GLY A 305 3.82 15.86 13.68
CA GLY A 305 3.05 16.35 12.55
C GLY A 305 2.47 17.74 12.72
N ARG A 306 3.00 18.57 13.65
CA ARG A 306 2.61 19.98 13.75
C ARG A 306 3.14 20.78 12.58
N THR A 307 4.38 20.50 12.21
CA THR A 307 5.04 21.10 11.04
C THR A 307 5.76 20.03 10.22
N PHE A 308 5.86 20.25 8.92
CA PHE A 308 6.62 19.41 8.00
C PHE A 308 7.73 20.22 7.34
N GLY A 309 8.88 19.57 7.13
CA GLY A 309 9.99 20.13 6.37
C GLY A 309 9.68 20.16 4.87
N GLN A 310 10.62 20.69 4.09
CA GLN A 310 10.49 20.73 2.63
C GLN A 310 10.35 19.33 2.05
N PRO A 311 9.47 19.12 1.06
CA PRO A 311 9.28 17.83 0.42
C PRO A 311 10.54 17.35 -0.30
N VAL A 312 10.79 16.06 -0.19
CA VAL A 312 11.84 15.36 -0.93
C VAL A 312 11.18 14.57 -2.05
N ARG A 313 11.61 14.77 -3.29
CA ARG A 313 11.13 14.00 -4.43
C ARG A 313 11.60 12.55 -4.32
N ILE A 314 10.69 11.60 -4.46
CA ILE A 314 10.97 10.18 -4.27
C ILE A 314 11.21 9.45 -5.59
N ASP A 315 10.36 9.68 -6.59
CA ASP A 315 10.53 9.11 -7.92
C ASP A 315 11.66 9.81 -8.70
N ASP A 316 12.15 9.16 -9.73
CA ASP A 316 13.05 9.79 -10.69
C ASP A 316 12.23 10.35 -11.86
N GLU A 317 11.25 9.57 -12.39
CA GLU A 317 10.28 10.02 -13.41
C GLU A 317 9.08 9.04 -13.51
N GLY A 318 7.96 9.53 -14.03
CA GLY A 318 6.83 8.66 -14.43
C GLY A 318 6.10 7.97 -13.28
N SER A 319 6.11 8.55 -12.06
CA SER A 319 5.38 8.00 -10.94
C SER A 319 3.87 7.95 -11.23
N THR A 320 3.23 6.85 -10.86
CA THR A 320 1.77 6.69 -10.80
C THR A 320 1.26 6.69 -9.35
N GLY A 321 2.14 6.96 -8.40
CA GLY A 321 1.82 6.99 -6.98
C GLY A 321 1.86 5.62 -6.31
N ARG A 322 0.77 5.25 -5.61
CA ARG A 322 0.68 4.01 -4.83
C ARG A 322 1.78 3.92 -3.77
N VAL A 323 2.08 5.04 -3.16
CA VAL A 323 3.20 5.20 -2.23
C VAL A 323 2.97 4.44 -0.92
N GLN A 324 4.08 3.96 -0.33
CA GLN A 324 4.14 3.50 1.04
C GLN A 324 5.38 4.09 1.72
N VAL A 325 5.34 4.26 3.04
CA VAL A 325 6.47 4.75 3.83
C VAL A 325 6.57 3.99 5.15
N ALA A 326 7.80 3.71 5.58
CA ALA A 326 8.07 3.13 6.91
C ALA A 326 9.40 3.68 7.45
N TRP A 327 9.55 3.67 8.78
CA TRP A 327 10.79 4.05 9.43
C TRP A 327 11.77 2.87 9.50
N LEU A 328 13.04 3.15 9.20
CA LEU A 328 14.16 2.25 9.45
C LEU A 328 14.73 2.49 10.85
N LYS A 329 15.47 1.52 11.36
CA LYS A 329 16.08 1.61 12.72
C LYS A 329 17.03 2.79 12.86
N ASP A 330 17.76 3.13 11.82
CA ASP A 330 18.76 4.22 11.78
C ASP A 330 18.14 5.63 11.68
N GLY A 331 16.80 5.73 11.66
CA GLY A 331 16.10 7.01 11.60
C GLY A 331 15.88 7.55 10.20
N ALA A 332 16.28 6.84 9.15
CA ALA A 332 15.83 7.11 7.80
C ALA A 332 14.46 6.49 7.55
N ALA A 333 13.79 6.93 6.49
CA ALA A 333 12.60 6.29 5.97
C ALA A 333 12.94 5.39 4.78
N VAL A 334 12.14 4.37 4.57
CA VAL A 334 12.03 3.64 3.31
C VAL A 334 10.71 4.02 2.65
N VAL A 335 10.76 4.34 1.36
CA VAL A 335 9.57 4.73 0.59
C VAL A 335 9.49 3.86 -0.64
N SER A 336 8.31 3.27 -0.91
CA SER A 336 8.03 2.57 -2.15
C SER A 336 6.96 3.31 -2.96
N TRP A 337 7.00 3.14 -4.29
CA TRP A 337 6.06 3.74 -5.24
C TRP A 337 5.95 2.87 -6.50
N VAL A 338 4.94 3.14 -7.31
CA VAL A 338 4.80 2.55 -8.64
C VAL A 338 5.14 3.60 -9.69
N GLU A 339 5.91 3.21 -10.70
CA GLU A 339 6.26 4.05 -11.84
C GLU A 339 6.12 3.35 -13.19
N PHE A 340 5.91 4.16 -14.24
CA PHE A 340 5.93 3.78 -15.63
C PHE A 340 7.00 4.62 -16.35
N ALA A 341 8.25 4.24 -16.24
CA ALA A 341 9.32 5.01 -16.89
C ALA A 341 9.53 4.58 -18.36
N LYS A 342 9.79 3.32 -18.60
CA LYS A 342 9.99 2.74 -19.95
C LYS A 342 9.62 1.25 -19.89
N GLY A 343 8.47 0.87 -20.41
CA GLY A 343 8.01 -0.53 -20.40
C GLY A 343 6.95 -0.82 -19.35
N PRO A 344 6.88 -2.03 -18.78
CA PRO A 344 5.87 -2.39 -17.78
C PRO A 344 6.05 -1.59 -16.50
N SER A 345 4.96 -1.39 -15.77
CA SER A 345 4.99 -0.76 -14.44
C SER A 345 5.98 -1.44 -13.51
N GLN A 346 6.62 -0.67 -12.66
CA GLN A 346 7.59 -1.14 -11.70
C GLN A 346 7.20 -0.73 -10.28
N LEU A 347 7.26 -1.67 -9.35
CA LEU A 347 7.24 -1.36 -7.93
C LEU A 347 8.69 -1.08 -7.49
N ARG A 348 8.93 0.14 -7.06
CA ARG A 348 10.26 0.64 -6.68
C ARG A 348 10.32 0.94 -5.19
N VAL A 349 11.52 0.92 -4.65
CA VAL A 349 11.80 1.30 -3.26
C VAL A 349 13.14 2.03 -3.15
N ARG A 350 13.23 3.00 -2.26
CA ARG A 350 14.49 3.65 -1.85
C ARG A 350 14.49 4.07 -0.40
N ARG A 351 15.68 4.24 0.14
CA ARG A 351 15.94 4.87 1.44
C ARG A 351 16.00 6.38 1.27
N VAL A 352 15.43 7.11 2.22
CA VAL A 352 15.39 8.58 2.23
C VAL A 352 15.69 9.07 3.65
N THR A 353 16.61 10.03 3.79
CA THR A 353 16.87 10.67 5.08
C THR A 353 16.00 11.89 5.28
N LYS A 354 15.82 12.33 6.55
CA LYS A 354 15.14 13.60 6.87
C LYS A 354 15.84 14.84 6.25
N ARG A 355 17.11 14.71 5.87
CA ARG A 355 17.89 15.77 5.20
C ARG A 355 17.69 15.82 3.70
N GLY A 356 17.00 14.83 3.12
CA GLY A 356 16.73 14.72 1.69
C GLY A 356 17.69 13.84 0.92
N ASP A 357 18.69 13.20 1.58
CA ASP A 357 19.56 12.24 0.88
C ASP A 357 18.74 11.02 0.46
N ARG A 358 18.96 10.56 -0.77
CA ARG A 358 18.24 9.44 -1.38
C ARG A 358 19.20 8.38 -1.88
N SER A 359 18.94 7.11 -1.58
CA SER A 359 19.66 6.02 -2.23
C SER A 359 19.23 5.85 -3.69
N PRO A 360 20.03 5.17 -4.53
CA PRO A 360 19.52 4.62 -5.77
C PRO A 360 18.25 3.80 -5.52
N PRO A 361 17.26 3.81 -6.43
CA PRO A 361 16.06 3.03 -6.29
C PRO A 361 16.31 1.56 -6.65
N VAL A 362 15.63 0.65 -5.93
CA VAL A 362 15.65 -0.79 -6.20
C VAL A 362 14.28 -1.21 -6.73
N THR A 363 14.25 -2.03 -7.79
CA THR A 363 13.01 -2.62 -8.31
C THR A 363 12.66 -3.88 -7.53
N ILE A 364 11.44 -3.92 -7.00
CA ILE A 364 10.89 -5.08 -6.28
C ILE A 364 10.19 -6.03 -7.25
N ALA A 365 9.38 -5.47 -8.16
CA ALA A 365 8.59 -6.23 -9.12
C ALA A 365 8.31 -5.44 -10.39
N HIS A 366 8.06 -6.15 -11.49
CA HIS A 366 7.61 -5.61 -12.77
C HIS A 366 6.18 -6.07 -13.06
N GLY A 367 5.47 -5.32 -13.92
CA GLY A 367 4.10 -5.66 -14.32
C GLY A 367 3.09 -5.55 -13.18
N VAL A 368 3.40 -4.74 -12.18
CA VAL A 368 2.50 -4.47 -11.06
C VAL A 368 1.28 -3.74 -11.60
N GLY A 369 0.09 -4.29 -11.37
CA GLY A 369 -1.16 -3.66 -11.81
C GLY A 369 -1.39 -2.29 -11.17
N THR A 370 -2.53 -1.68 -11.47
CA THR A 370 -2.95 -0.38 -10.91
C THR A 370 -3.33 -0.44 -9.43
N GLN A 371 -3.36 -1.63 -8.85
CA GLN A 371 -3.73 -1.87 -7.46
C GLN A 371 -2.64 -1.39 -6.48
N PHE A 372 -2.96 -1.39 -5.19
CA PHE A 372 -2.08 -0.84 -4.16
C PHE A 372 -1.06 -1.86 -3.66
N PRO A 373 0.22 -1.79 -4.06
CA PRO A 373 1.28 -2.49 -3.35
C PRO A 373 1.35 -2.01 -1.91
N ARG A 374 1.77 -2.88 -1.01
CA ARG A 374 1.92 -2.59 0.41
C ARG A 374 3.35 -2.86 0.86
N MET A 375 3.76 -2.12 1.86
CA MET A 375 5.06 -2.27 2.49
C MET A 375 4.92 -2.12 4.00
N ALA A 376 5.63 -2.95 4.74
CA ALA A 376 5.73 -2.88 6.19
C ALA A 376 7.17 -3.14 6.61
N ALA A 377 7.66 -2.41 7.61
CA ALA A 377 8.98 -2.60 8.19
C ALA A 377 8.85 -2.90 9.69
N ALA A 378 9.41 -4.00 10.12
CA ALA A 378 9.49 -4.38 11.53
C ALA A 378 10.67 -5.31 11.76
N ARG A 379 11.21 -5.33 12.99
CA ARG A 379 12.40 -6.11 13.35
C ARG A 379 13.59 -5.72 12.46
N ASP A 380 14.08 -6.67 11.65
CA ASP A 380 15.24 -6.51 10.77
C ASP A 380 14.86 -6.71 9.30
N GLU A 381 13.56 -6.60 8.97
CA GLU A 381 13.07 -6.83 7.61
C GLU A 381 12.03 -5.79 7.16
N ILE A 382 12.01 -5.60 5.86
CA ILE A 382 10.93 -4.93 5.14
C ILE A 382 10.18 -6.00 4.37
N VAL A 383 8.86 -6.04 4.50
CA VAL A 383 7.98 -6.96 3.77
C VAL A 383 7.19 -6.18 2.75
N PHE A 384 7.09 -6.70 1.54
CA PHE A 384 6.30 -6.15 0.44
C PHE A 384 5.20 -7.12 0.05
N ALA A 385 4.04 -6.58 -0.34
CA ALA A 385 2.94 -7.35 -0.91
C ALA A 385 2.34 -6.59 -2.11
N TRP A 386 2.06 -7.30 -3.20
CA TRP A 386 1.44 -6.73 -4.41
C TRP A 386 0.59 -7.77 -5.11
N ILE A 387 -0.17 -7.36 -6.10
CA ILE A 387 -0.97 -8.26 -6.91
C ILE A 387 -0.27 -8.50 -8.24
N GLU A 388 -0.13 -9.75 -8.58
CA GLU A 388 0.27 -10.22 -9.90
C GLU A 388 -0.97 -10.78 -10.62
N ASN A 389 -1.26 -10.25 -11.80
CA ASN A 389 -2.32 -10.74 -12.65
C ASN A 389 -1.72 -11.64 -13.74
N SER A 390 -2.20 -12.85 -13.87
CA SER A 390 -1.74 -13.81 -14.87
C SER A 390 -2.91 -14.62 -15.40
N ARG A 391 -3.11 -14.61 -16.73
CA ARG A 391 -4.09 -15.44 -17.44
C ARG A 391 -5.51 -15.43 -16.84
N GLY A 392 -5.98 -14.27 -16.41
CA GLY A 392 -7.34 -14.11 -15.87
C GLY A 392 -7.50 -14.44 -14.38
N SER A 393 -6.42 -14.81 -13.68
CA SER A 393 -6.38 -15.00 -12.23
C SER A 393 -5.47 -13.94 -11.58
N SER A 394 -5.82 -13.51 -10.39
CA SER A 394 -5.01 -12.62 -9.56
C SER A 394 -4.35 -13.39 -8.41
N ARG A 395 -3.18 -12.96 -7.99
CA ARG A 395 -2.53 -13.52 -6.82
C ARG A 395 -1.74 -12.46 -6.05
N VAL A 396 -1.92 -12.42 -4.75
CA VAL A 396 -1.06 -11.65 -3.87
C VAL A 396 0.31 -12.30 -3.79
N ARG A 397 1.34 -11.55 -4.15
CA ARG A 397 2.75 -11.92 -4.05
C ARG A 397 3.40 -11.21 -2.89
N THR A 398 4.43 -11.81 -2.33
CA THR A 398 5.22 -11.21 -1.26
C THR A 398 6.71 -11.34 -1.52
N ALA A 399 7.46 -10.35 -1.06
CA ALA A 399 8.91 -10.34 -1.00
C ALA A 399 9.37 -9.71 0.31
N ARG A 400 10.63 -9.87 0.62
CA ARG A 400 11.26 -9.21 1.76
C ARG A 400 12.62 -8.61 1.40
N ALA A 401 13.06 -7.68 2.21
CA ALA A 401 14.44 -7.20 2.25
C ALA A 401 14.94 -7.20 3.70
N LYS A 402 16.19 -7.51 3.92
CA LYS A 402 16.85 -7.31 5.23
C LYS A 402 17.22 -5.83 5.39
N MET A 403 17.09 -5.31 6.61
CA MET A 403 17.51 -3.95 7.00
C MET A 403 18.93 -3.95 7.52
#